data_c3c33cb9801b54d818ae01039daf8423
#
_entry.id   c3c33cb9801b54d818ae01039daf8423
#
_cell.length_a   1.000
_cell.length_b   1.000
_cell.length_c   1.000
_cell.angle_alpha   90.00
_cell.angle_beta   90.00
_cell.angle_gamma   90.00
#
_symmetry.space_group_name_H-M   'P 1'
#
loop_
_entity.id
_entity.type
_entity.pdbx_description
1 polymer ?
#
loop_
_entity_poly.entity_id
_entity_poly.type
_entity_poly.pdbx_seq_one_letter_code
_entity_poly.pdbx_strand_id
1 'polypeptide(L)'
;MTQTERREWLIKYLLNEPNSPDEYKKIEIPPNEGKDVQKDLLRSLMNVRPPRPVSEEFFKIQDEYLKERNKERGITDIATLKSVPSDKRLFLWQGDITTLNADAIVNAANSALLGCFAPLHACIDNCIHTFAGIQLRLACNEIMQKQGASEKTGSAKITPAFNLPSKYVLHTVGPIIRAAVTERDKIQLASCYTSCLNLAAQNELESVA
;
A
#
# COMPACT_ATOMS: atom_id res chain seq x y z
N MET A 1 -15.00 19.91 3.37
CA MET A 1 -13.58 20.30 3.54
C MET A 1 -12.89 20.28 2.18
N THR A 2 -12.03 21.26 1.91
CA THR A 2 -11.11 21.24 0.76
C THR A 2 -10.00 20.20 0.97
N GLN A 3 -9.26 19.86 -0.09
CA GLN A 3 -8.10 18.95 0.03
C GLN A 3 -7.01 19.48 0.97
N THR A 4 -6.82 20.78 1.01
CA THR A 4 -5.89 21.43 1.94
C THR A 4 -6.35 21.28 3.38
N GLU A 5 -7.63 21.58 3.66
CA GLU A 5 -8.19 21.45 5.01
C GLU A 5 -8.14 19.99 5.51
N ARG A 6 -8.46 18.99 4.64
CA ARG A 6 -8.35 17.58 4.98
C ARG A 6 -6.92 17.20 5.35
N ARG A 7 -5.94 17.62 4.51
CA ARG A 7 -4.52 17.34 4.74
C ARG A 7 -4.02 17.92 6.05
N GLU A 8 -4.33 19.18 6.31
CA GLU A 8 -3.94 19.85 7.57
C GLU A 8 -4.59 19.22 8.79
N TRP A 9 -5.86 18.82 8.68
CA TRP A 9 -6.56 18.12 9.74
C TRP A 9 -5.90 16.76 10.05
N LEU A 10 -5.59 15.99 9.01
CA LEU A 10 -4.92 14.69 9.16
C LEU A 10 -3.52 14.83 9.78
N ILE A 11 -2.75 15.83 9.35
CA ILE A 11 -1.44 16.12 9.95
C ILE A 11 -1.60 16.46 11.43
N LYS A 12 -2.50 17.40 11.77
CA LYS A 12 -2.77 17.80 13.16
C LYS A 12 -3.18 16.60 14.02
N TYR A 13 -4.05 15.75 13.51
CA TYR A 13 -4.48 14.54 14.22
C TYR A 13 -3.29 13.63 14.51
N LEU A 14 -2.48 13.29 13.51
CA LEU A 14 -1.35 12.37 13.66
C LEU A 14 -0.23 12.93 14.57
N LEU A 15 0.01 14.22 14.53
CA LEU A 15 0.99 14.88 15.43
C LEU A 15 0.52 14.86 16.90
N ASN A 16 -0.78 14.85 17.16
CA ASN A 16 -1.36 14.95 18.49
C ASN A 16 -1.97 13.64 19.00
N GLU A 17 -1.72 12.50 18.36
CA GLU A 17 -2.18 11.19 18.88
C GLU A 17 -1.61 10.95 20.30
N PRO A 18 -2.38 10.34 21.22
CA PRO A 18 -1.99 10.15 22.62
C PRO A 18 -0.64 9.45 22.82
N ASN A 19 -0.25 8.60 21.88
CA ASN A 19 0.98 7.82 21.95
C ASN A 19 2.01 8.24 20.90
N SER A 20 1.90 9.44 20.35
CA SER A 20 2.93 10.02 19.47
C SER A 20 4.11 10.50 20.29
N PRO A 21 5.34 10.45 19.76
CA PRO A 21 6.51 11.04 20.41
C PRO A 21 6.27 12.52 20.73
N ASP A 22 6.76 12.99 21.87
CA ASP A 22 6.58 14.41 22.27
C ASP A 22 7.23 15.40 21.30
N GLU A 23 8.26 14.96 20.56
CA GLU A 23 8.87 15.74 19.49
C GLU A 23 7.87 16.07 18.37
N TYR A 24 6.87 15.22 18.11
CA TYR A 24 5.85 15.45 17.08
C TYR A 24 4.99 16.67 17.38
N LYS A 25 4.69 16.91 18.66
CA LYS A 25 3.93 18.08 19.13
C LYS A 25 4.63 19.42 18.86
N LYS A 26 5.95 19.38 18.60
CA LYS A 26 6.78 20.55 18.29
C LYS A 26 6.90 20.80 16.78
N ILE A 27 6.39 19.89 15.94
CA ILE A 27 6.44 20.05 14.49
C ILE A 27 5.41 21.09 14.07
N GLU A 28 5.89 22.20 13.54
CA GLU A 28 5.05 23.20 12.91
C GLU A 28 4.62 22.71 11.52
N ILE A 29 3.32 22.87 11.21
CA ILE A 29 2.82 22.53 9.90
C ILE A 29 3.28 23.61 8.93
N PRO A 30 4.06 23.28 7.89
CA PRO A 30 4.57 24.28 6.97
C PRO A 30 3.41 24.99 6.26
N PRO A 31 3.56 26.28 5.92
CA PRO A 31 2.54 27.03 5.17
C PRO A 31 2.24 26.35 3.83
N ASN A 32 1.02 26.54 3.33
CA ASN A 32 0.51 25.86 2.12
C ASN A 32 1.19 26.31 0.80
N GLU A 33 2.10 27.26 0.85
CA GLU A 33 2.91 27.72 -0.29
C GLU A 33 3.83 26.61 -0.84
N GLY A 34 4.14 25.61 0.01
CA GLY A 34 4.82 24.39 -0.40
C GLY A 34 3.89 23.17 -0.33
N LYS A 35 2.93 23.03 -1.26
CA LYS A 35 1.95 21.94 -1.28
C LYS A 35 2.57 20.54 -1.13
N ASP A 36 3.77 20.34 -1.68
CA ASP A 36 4.46 19.06 -1.63
C ASP A 36 5.04 18.80 -0.22
N VAL A 37 5.53 19.81 0.48
CA VAL A 37 6.07 19.65 1.84
C VAL A 37 5.00 19.15 2.81
N GLN A 38 3.78 19.67 2.75
CA GLN A 38 2.68 19.16 3.58
C GLN A 38 2.25 17.74 3.17
N LYS A 39 2.28 17.40 1.88
CA LYS A 39 2.01 16.03 1.41
C LYS A 39 3.07 15.06 1.92
N ASP A 40 4.33 15.46 1.87
CA ASP A 40 5.44 14.65 2.35
C ASP A 40 5.41 14.49 3.87
N LEU A 41 5.04 15.54 4.62
CA LEU A 41 4.84 15.45 6.06
C LEU A 41 3.71 14.46 6.39
N LEU A 42 2.54 14.58 5.76
CA LEU A 42 1.43 13.65 5.99
C LEU A 42 1.85 12.21 5.65
N ARG A 43 2.49 12.00 4.50
CA ARG A 43 2.99 10.68 4.10
C ARG A 43 3.97 10.12 5.12
N SER A 44 4.93 10.94 5.57
CA SER A 44 5.92 10.52 6.57
C SER A 44 5.26 10.08 7.87
N LEU A 45 4.30 10.85 8.38
CA LEU A 45 3.55 10.50 9.58
C LEU A 45 2.76 9.20 9.42
N MET A 46 2.10 9.00 8.29
CA MET A 46 1.39 7.74 7.97
C MET A 46 2.36 6.56 7.84
N ASN A 47 3.56 6.77 7.26
CA ASN A 47 4.55 5.71 7.08
C ASN A 47 5.08 5.19 8.42
N VAL A 48 5.44 6.07 9.35
CA VAL A 48 6.01 5.68 10.65
C VAL A 48 4.97 5.24 11.68
N ARG A 49 3.69 5.49 11.42
CA ARG A 49 2.61 5.18 12.35
C ARG A 49 2.44 3.67 12.53
N PRO A 50 2.54 3.12 13.76
CA PRO A 50 2.23 1.72 14.02
C PRO A 50 0.72 1.43 13.83
N PRO A 51 0.30 0.15 13.72
CA PRO A 51 -1.09 -0.24 13.52
C PRO A 51 -1.91 -0.03 14.80
N ARG A 52 -2.34 1.17 15.06
CA ARG A 52 -3.22 1.57 16.17
C ARG A 52 -4.58 1.99 15.64
N PRO A 53 -5.69 1.72 16.35
CA PRO A 53 -7.01 2.21 15.99
C PRO A 53 -7.04 3.75 15.88
N VAL A 54 -7.94 4.28 15.09
CA VAL A 54 -8.27 5.70 14.98
C VAL A 54 -9.79 5.89 15.04
N SER A 55 -10.25 7.14 15.11
CA SER A 55 -11.67 7.47 15.06
C SER A 55 -12.25 7.22 13.65
N GLU A 56 -13.57 7.00 13.59
CA GLU A 56 -14.31 6.94 12.32
C GLU A 56 -14.19 8.24 11.53
N GLU A 57 -14.13 9.38 12.23
CA GLU A 57 -13.88 10.68 11.59
C GLU A 57 -12.54 10.73 10.86
N PHE A 58 -11.48 10.16 11.45
CA PHE A 58 -10.19 10.06 10.79
C PHE A 58 -10.30 9.27 9.48
N PHE A 59 -10.92 8.10 9.52
CA PHE A 59 -11.10 7.28 8.33
C PHE A 59 -11.87 8.03 7.25
N LYS A 60 -12.97 8.68 7.60
CA LYS A 60 -13.76 9.45 6.64
C LYS A 60 -12.94 10.55 5.96
N ILE A 61 -12.22 11.35 6.73
CA ILE A 61 -11.42 12.47 6.19
C ILE A 61 -10.24 11.95 5.36
N GLN A 62 -9.57 10.89 5.84
CA GLN A 62 -8.47 10.24 5.11
C GLN A 62 -8.96 9.66 3.78
N ASP A 63 -10.09 8.96 3.77
CA ASP A 63 -10.63 8.32 2.57
C ASP A 63 -11.02 9.36 1.52
N GLU A 64 -11.68 10.44 1.93
CA GLU A 64 -11.98 11.56 1.04
C GLU A 64 -10.70 12.19 0.47
N TYR A 65 -9.67 12.37 1.32
CA TYR A 65 -8.38 12.91 0.90
C TYR A 65 -7.67 11.99 -0.09
N LEU A 66 -7.54 10.69 0.24
CA LEU A 66 -6.77 9.75 -0.57
C LEU A 66 -7.46 9.39 -1.88
N LYS A 67 -8.79 9.25 -1.90
CA LYS A 67 -9.55 9.01 -3.14
C LYS A 67 -9.38 10.16 -4.14
N GLU A 68 -9.46 11.40 -3.67
CA GLU A 68 -9.20 12.55 -4.53
C GLU A 68 -7.74 12.62 -4.95
N ARG A 69 -6.81 12.33 -4.03
CA ARG A 69 -5.39 12.28 -4.33
C ARG A 69 -5.04 11.23 -5.38
N ASN A 70 -5.68 10.07 -5.35
CA ASN A 70 -5.49 9.03 -6.35
C ASN A 70 -6.06 9.44 -7.72
N LYS A 71 -7.19 10.15 -7.77
CA LYS A 71 -7.72 10.74 -9.02
C LYS A 71 -6.76 11.78 -9.61
N GLU A 72 -6.21 12.68 -8.77
CA GLU A 72 -5.23 13.69 -9.21
C GLU A 72 -3.98 13.08 -9.85
N ARG A 73 -3.58 11.88 -9.40
CA ARG A 73 -2.43 11.12 -9.95
C ARG A 73 -2.75 10.45 -11.29
N GLY A 74 -4.01 10.38 -11.64
CA GLY A 74 -4.53 9.65 -12.79
C GLY A 74 -4.77 8.17 -12.48
N ILE A 75 -5.91 7.67 -12.92
CA ILE A 75 -6.28 6.25 -12.80
C ILE A 75 -6.11 5.60 -14.18
N THR A 76 -5.35 4.52 -14.24
CA THR A 76 -5.18 3.73 -15.46
C THR A 76 -6.21 2.60 -15.48
N ASP A 77 -7.11 2.64 -16.44
CA ASP A 77 -8.05 1.55 -16.69
C ASP A 77 -7.35 0.43 -17.46
N ILE A 78 -7.26 -0.75 -16.86
CA ILE A 78 -6.63 -1.93 -17.49
C ILE A 78 -7.34 -2.36 -18.79
N ALA A 79 -8.64 -2.06 -18.94
CA ALA A 79 -9.36 -2.34 -20.16
C ALA A 79 -8.82 -1.58 -21.39
N THR A 80 -8.07 -0.50 -21.18
CA THR A 80 -7.42 0.27 -22.24
C THR A 80 -6.06 -0.27 -22.66
N LEU A 81 -5.50 -1.21 -21.90
CA LEU A 81 -4.19 -1.78 -22.16
C LEU A 81 -4.23 -2.80 -23.32
N LYS A 82 -3.12 -2.90 -24.02
CA LYS A 82 -2.98 -3.87 -25.12
C LYS A 82 -2.31 -5.14 -24.61
N SER A 83 -2.92 -6.28 -24.90
CA SER A 83 -2.31 -7.58 -24.61
C SER A 83 -1.05 -7.81 -25.46
N VAL A 84 -0.12 -8.63 -24.96
CA VAL A 84 1.03 -9.06 -25.75
C VAL A 84 0.57 -9.97 -26.92
N PRO A 85 1.27 -9.93 -28.07
CA PRO A 85 0.84 -10.72 -29.24
C PRO A 85 0.78 -12.23 -28.99
N SER A 86 1.68 -12.74 -28.14
CA SER A 86 1.83 -14.19 -27.87
C SER A 86 0.78 -14.76 -26.92
N ASP A 87 0.18 -13.94 -26.05
CA ASP A 87 -0.89 -14.38 -25.14
C ASP A 87 -1.83 -13.21 -24.81
N LYS A 88 -3.11 -13.39 -25.11
CA LYS A 88 -4.15 -12.37 -24.90
C LYS A 88 -4.49 -12.11 -23.43
N ARG A 89 -4.01 -12.95 -22.53
CA ARG A 89 -4.17 -12.80 -21.09
C ARG A 89 -3.05 -11.98 -20.45
N LEU A 90 -1.95 -11.74 -21.16
CA LEU A 90 -0.80 -11.03 -20.66
C LEU A 90 -0.76 -9.61 -21.22
N PHE A 91 -0.44 -8.67 -20.34
CA PHE A 91 -0.32 -7.26 -20.66
C PHE A 91 1.03 -6.76 -20.15
N LEU A 92 1.73 -5.96 -20.96
CA LEU A 92 2.95 -5.27 -20.55
C LEU A 92 2.64 -3.78 -20.43
N TRP A 93 2.81 -3.26 -19.23
CA TRP A 93 2.58 -1.86 -18.94
C TRP A 93 3.69 -1.32 -18.03
N GLN A 94 4.03 -0.06 -18.19
CA GLN A 94 4.99 0.65 -17.36
C GLN A 94 4.33 1.87 -16.74
N GLY A 95 4.31 1.94 -15.42
CA GLY A 95 3.73 3.05 -14.67
C GLY A 95 3.70 2.77 -13.18
N ASP A 96 2.93 3.57 -12.45
CA ASP A 96 2.74 3.39 -11.02
C ASP A 96 1.58 2.41 -10.76
N ILE A 97 1.90 1.21 -10.29
CA ILE A 97 0.91 0.14 -10.04
C ILE A 97 -0.20 0.56 -9.09
N THR A 98 0.04 1.54 -8.20
CA THR A 98 -0.97 2.06 -7.28
C THR A 98 -2.05 2.90 -7.97
N THR A 99 -1.91 3.17 -9.27
CA THR A 99 -2.90 3.86 -10.10
C THR A 99 -3.75 2.92 -10.97
N LEU A 100 -3.46 1.61 -10.97
CA LEU A 100 -4.17 0.64 -11.78
C LEU A 100 -5.55 0.30 -11.21
N ASN A 101 -6.58 0.37 -12.06
CA ASN A 101 -7.93 -0.12 -11.77
C ASN A 101 -8.04 -1.60 -12.18
N ALA A 102 -7.41 -2.48 -11.42
CA ALA A 102 -7.46 -3.94 -11.57
C ALA A 102 -8.25 -4.58 -10.42
N ASP A 103 -8.58 -5.87 -10.52
CA ASP A 103 -9.18 -6.56 -9.36
C ASP A 103 -8.16 -6.66 -8.23
N ALA A 104 -6.91 -6.98 -8.53
CA ALA A 104 -5.85 -6.93 -7.53
C ALA A 104 -4.53 -6.40 -8.08
N ILE A 105 -3.75 -5.79 -7.18
CA ILE A 105 -2.33 -5.49 -7.39
C ILE A 105 -1.49 -6.31 -6.40
N VAL A 106 -0.29 -6.71 -6.81
CA VAL A 106 0.63 -7.47 -5.97
C VAL A 106 1.56 -6.51 -5.23
N ASN A 107 1.67 -6.71 -3.92
CA ASN A 107 2.63 -6.05 -3.05
C ASN A 107 3.81 -6.96 -2.74
N ALA A 108 5.02 -6.53 -3.07
CA ALA A 108 6.25 -7.15 -2.58
C ALA A 108 6.49 -6.74 -1.13
N ALA A 109 5.86 -7.46 -0.22
CA ALA A 109 5.82 -7.18 1.20
C ALA A 109 7.03 -7.72 1.96
N ASN A 110 7.27 -7.21 3.16
CA ASN A 110 8.15 -7.83 4.14
C ASN A 110 7.42 -8.92 4.94
N SER A 111 8.15 -9.76 5.67
CA SER A 111 7.59 -10.88 6.43
C SER A 111 6.67 -10.49 7.59
N ALA A 112 6.69 -9.23 8.02
CA ALA A 112 5.74 -8.72 9.01
C ALA A 112 4.41 -8.29 8.39
N LEU A 113 4.35 -8.10 7.06
CA LEU A 113 3.22 -7.55 6.29
C LEU A 113 2.75 -6.16 6.73
N LEU A 114 3.47 -5.49 7.63
CA LEU A 114 3.04 -4.20 8.20
C LEU A 114 3.43 -2.97 7.36
N GLY A 115 3.92 -3.20 6.14
CA GLY A 115 4.41 -2.12 5.28
C GLY A 115 5.83 -1.66 5.64
N CYS A 116 6.32 -0.72 4.88
CA CYS A 116 7.62 -0.09 5.11
C CYS A 116 7.47 1.14 6.00
N PHE A 117 8.18 1.16 7.13
CA PHE A 117 8.14 2.27 8.09
C PHE A 117 9.15 3.38 7.80
N ALA A 118 9.97 3.27 6.76
CA ALA A 118 10.90 4.34 6.39
C ALA A 118 10.13 5.52 5.76
N PRO A 119 10.23 6.74 6.33
CA PRO A 119 9.54 7.91 5.80
C PRO A 119 9.90 8.16 4.32
N LEU A 120 8.89 8.40 3.50
CA LEU A 120 9.05 8.75 2.08
C LEU A 120 9.81 7.72 1.23
N HIS A 121 10.00 6.50 1.73
CA HIS A 121 10.69 5.46 0.97
C HIS A 121 9.94 5.13 -0.32
N ALA A 122 10.69 4.99 -1.42
CA ALA A 122 10.11 4.77 -2.75
C ALA A 122 9.84 3.30 -3.10
N CYS A 123 9.94 2.36 -2.14
CA CYS A 123 9.58 0.97 -2.41
C CYS A 123 8.07 0.81 -2.60
N ILE A 124 7.68 -0.22 -3.33
CA ILE A 124 6.28 -0.47 -3.64
C ILE A 124 5.42 -0.71 -2.39
N ASP A 125 5.98 -1.38 -1.38
CA ASP A 125 5.31 -1.63 -0.10
C ASP A 125 4.94 -0.31 0.62
N ASN A 126 5.87 0.66 0.66
CA ASN A 126 5.59 2.01 1.19
C ASN A 126 4.52 2.74 0.38
N CYS A 127 4.62 2.71 -0.95
CA CYS A 127 3.67 3.39 -1.84
C CYS A 127 2.26 2.82 -1.72
N ILE A 128 2.11 1.50 -1.73
CA ILE A 128 0.81 0.83 -1.58
C ILE A 128 0.18 1.20 -0.22
N HIS A 129 0.94 1.09 0.89
CA HIS A 129 0.43 1.46 2.21
C HIS A 129 0.08 2.95 2.32
N THR A 130 0.84 3.83 1.66
CA THR A 130 0.55 5.27 1.62
C THR A 130 -0.80 5.55 0.96
N PHE A 131 -1.01 5.03 -0.25
CA PHE A 131 -2.18 5.37 -1.06
C PHE A 131 -3.43 4.55 -0.74
N ALA A 132 -3.28 3.38 -0.13
CA ALA A 132 -4.38 2.63 0.46
C ALA A 132 -4.93 3.30 1.73
N GLY A 133 -4.06 3.93 2.52
CA GLY A 133 -4.38 4.49 3.82
C GLY A 133 -4.01 3.57 4.98
N ILE A 134 -4.12 4.08 6.21
CA ILE A 134 -3.71 3.35 7.41
C ILE A 134 -4.53 2.07 7.66
N GLN A 135 -5.73 1.96 7.08
CA GLN A 135 -6.57 0.76 7.17
C GLN A 135 -5.83 -0.49 6.64
N LEU A 136 -5.02 -0.34 5.60
CA LEU A 136 -4.28 -1.47 5.04
C LEU A 136 -3.33 -2.09 6.08
N ARG A 137 -2.59 -1.25 6.81
CA ARG A 137 -1.70 -1.72 7.88
C ARG A 137 -2.48 -2.34 9.03
N LEU A 138 -3.66 -1.82 9.37
CA LEU A 138 -4.53 -2.41 10.39
C LEU A 138 -5.02 -3.79 9.96
N ALA A 139 -5.51 -3.95 8.73
CA ALA A 139 -5.97 -5.23 8.20
C ALA A 139 -4.82 -6.26 8.15
N CYS A 140 -3.64 -5.86 7.68
CA CYS A 140 -2.46 -6.71 7.70
C CYS A 140 -2.08 -7.13 9.13
N ASN A 141 -2.12 -6.19 10.08
CA ASN A 141 -1.83 -6.49 11.49
C ASN A 141 -2.80 -7.51 12.09
N GLU A 142 -4.09 -7.42 11.80
CA GLU A 142 -5.08 -8.41 12.24
C GLU A 142 -4.79 -9.81 11.69
N ILE A 143 -4.41 -9.90 10.41
CA ILE A 143 -4.02 -11.17 9.78
C ILE A 143 -2.79 -11.74 10.49
N MET A 144 -1.77 -10.92 10.73
CA MET A 144 -0.51 -11.38 11.33
C MET A 144 -0.66 -11.74 12.81
N GLN A 145 -1.50 -11.01 13.55
CA GLN A 145 -1.82 -11.36 14.94
C GLN A 145 -2.56 -12.71 15.03
N LYS A 146 -3.52 -12.96 14.14
CA LYS A 146 -4.22 -14.25 14.06
C LYS A 146 -3.29 -15.40 13.66
N GLN A 147 -2.32 -15.11 12.79
CA GLN A 147 -1.32 -16.10 12.36
C GLN A 147 -0.29 -16.43 13.45
N GLY A 148 0.06 -15.46 14.30
CA GLY A 148 1.02 -15.61 15.40
C GLY A 148 2.48 -15.83 14.99
N ALA A 149 2.82 -15.68 13.72
CA ALA A 149 4.17 -15.88 13.18
C ALA A 149 4.40 -15.01 11.93
N SER A 150 5.65 -14.73 11.60
CA SER A 150 6.03 -14.02 10.37
C SER A 150 5.57 -14.76 9.11
N GLU A 151 5.20 -14.02 8.08
CA GLU A 151 4.81 -14.59 6.79
C GLU A 151 6.00 -15.26 6.11
N LYS A 152 5.75 -16.44 5.52
CA LYS A 152 6.78 -17.25 4.87
C LYS A 152 7.08 -16.71 3.47
N THR A 153 8.35 -16.76 3.06
CA THR A 153 8.76 -16.50 1.69
C THR A 153 8.02 -17.45 0.72
N GLY A 154 7.43 -16.88 -0.32
CA GLY A 154 6.67 -17.62 -1.34
C GLY A 154 5.18 -17.77 -1.04
N SER A 155 4.71 -17.36 0.15
CA SER A 155 3.28 -17.35 0.49
C SER A 155 2.63 -16.01 0.11
N ALA A 156 1.28 -15.98 0.06
CA ALA A 156 0.52 -14.76 -0.19
C ALA A 156 -0.67 -14.60 0.77
N LYS A 157 -1.07 -13.36 1.00
CA LYS A 157 -2.28 -12.94 1.73
C LYS A 157 -3.06 -11.93 0.90
N ILE A 158 -4.35 -11.84 1.11
CA ILE A 158 -5.22 -10.87 0.45
C ILE A 158 -5.83 -9.91 1.47
N THR A 159 -5.91 -8.63 1.11
CA THR A 159 -6.65 -7.61 1.85
C THR A 159 -7.49 -6.76 0.88
N PRO A 160 -8.53 -6.07 1.36
CA PRO A 160 -9.09 -4.96 0.60
C PRO A 160 -8.01 -3.92 0.27
N ALA A 161 -8.17 -3.22 -0.86
CA ALA A 161 -7.22 -2.18 -1.28
C ALA A 161 -7.59 -0.78 -0.74
N PHE A 162 -8.74 -0.65 -0.06
CA PHE A 162 -9.25 0.57 0.57
C PHE A 162 -9.37 1.75 -0.39
N ASN A 163 -8.42 2.71 -0.33
CA ASN A 163 -8.49 3.92 -1.15
C ASN A 163 -7.79 3.81 -2.51
N LEU A 164 -7.15 2.69 -2.81
CA LEU A 164 -6.57 2.43 -4.13
C LEU A 164 -7.66 2.22 -5.19
N PRO A 165 -7.36 2.45 -6.48
CA PRO A 165 -8.29 2.12 -7.57
C PRO A 165 -8.59 0.63 -7.70
N SER A 166 -7.63 -0.24 -7.36
CA SER A 166 -7.81 -1.70 -7.33
C SER A 166 -8.74 -2.14 -6.20
N LYS A 167 -9.36 -3.32 -6.32
CA LYS A 167 -10.27 -3.86 -5.30
C LYS A 167 -9.51 -4.50 -4.15
N TYR A 168 -8.40 -5.19 -4.45
CA TYR A 168 -7.62 -5.97 -3.48
C TYR A 168 -6.12 -5.72 -3.62
N VAL A 169 -5.39 -6.03 -2.55
CA VAL A 169 -3.92 -6.16 -2.56
C VAL A 169 -3.55 -7.59 -2.19
N LEU A 170 -2.74 -8.21 -3.03
CA LEU A 170 -2.12 -9.52 -2.77
C LEU A 170 -0.71 -9.28 -2.22
N HIS A 171 -0.51 -9.56 -0.93
CA HIS A 171 0.78 -9.38 -0.27
C HIS A 171 1.58 -10.67 -0.34
N THR A 172 2.78 -10.64 -0.94
CA THR A 172 3.68 -11.81 -0.99
C THR A 172 5.08 -11.43 -0.55
N VAL A 173 5.77 -12.37 0.09
CA VAL A 173 7.13 -12.16 0.59
C VAL A 173 8.12 -12.85 -0.34
N GLY A 174 8.88 -12.06 -1.08
CA GLY A 174 9.92 -12.54 -2.00
C GLY A 174 11.18 -13.03 -1.29
N PRO A 175 12.06 -13.77 -1.97
CA PRO A 175 13.36 -14.16 -1.46
C PRO A 175 14.29 -12.95 -1.28
N ILE A 176 15.14 -12.97 -0.26
CA ILE A 176 16.17 -11.97 -0.02
C ILE A 176 17.49 -12.49 -0.61
N ILE A 177 17.93 -11.90 -1.72
CA ILE A 177 19.18 -12.27 -2.39
C ILE A 177 20.34 -11.51 -1.74
N ARG A 178 21.28 -12.23 -1.13
CA ARG A 178 22.44 -11.62 -0.46
C ARG A 178 23.74 -11.70 -1.27
N ALA A 179 23.78 -12.59 -2.24
CA ALA A 179 24.93 -12.83 -3.11
C ALA A 179 24.46 -13.27 -4.50
N ALA A 180 24.88 -14.42 -5.01
CA ALA A 180 24.37 -14.96 -6.27
C ALA A 180 22.99 -15.59 -6.08
N VAL A 181 22.14 -15.50 -7.10
CA VAL A 181 20.82 -16.16 -7.13
C VAL A 181 21.00 -17.68 -7.12
N THR A 182 20.33 -18.35 -6.18
CA THR A 182 20.32 -19.81 -6.04
C THR A 182 19.08 -20.45 -6.64
N GLU A 183 19.07 -21.75 -6.85
CA GLU A 183 17.87 -22.49 -7.28
C GLU A 183 16.73 -22.38 -6.23
N ARG A 184 17.08 -22.33 -4.96
CA ARG A 184 16.08 -22.08 -3.89
C ARG A 184 15.40 -20.73 -4.07
N ASP A 185 16.13 -19.69 -4.40
CA ASP A 185 15.57 -18.33 -4.60
C ASP A 185 14.62 -18.31 -5.80
N LYS A 186 14.98 -19.00 -6.88
CA LYS A 186 14.11 -19.14 -8.06
C LYS A 186 12.81 -19.88 -7.72
N ILE A 187 12.89 -20.98 -6.96
CA ILE A 187 11.72 -21.73 -6.51
C ILE A 187 10.84 -20.88 -5.59
N GLN A 188 11.43 -20.11 -4.68
CA GLN A 188 10.70 -19.21 -3.80
C GLN A 188 10.01 -18.08 -4.57
N LEU A 189 10.68 -17.50 -5.57
CA LEU A 189 10.07 -16.48 -6.42
C LEU A 189 8.90 -17.07 -7.24
N ALA A 190 9.08 -18.24 -7.85
CA ALA A 190 8.00 -18.95 -8.54
C ALA A 190 6.81 -19.23 -7.61
N SER A 191 7.08 -19.58 -6.34
CA SER A 191 6.04 -19.77 -5.33
C SER A 191 5.26 -18.49 -5.05
N CYS A 192 5.90 -17.30 -5.05
CA CYS A 192 5.18 -16.03 -4.90
C CYS A 192 4.13 -15.83 -5.99
N TYR A 193 4.50 -16.04 -7.27
CA TYR A 193 3.57 -15.94 -8.40
C TYR A 193 2.43 -16.96 -8.27
N THR A 194 2.77 -18.23 -8.02
CA THR A 194 1.78 -19.29 -7.88
C THR A 194 0.80 -19.02 -6.73
N SER A 195 1.31 -18.57 -5.58
CA SER A 195 0.49 -18.24 -4.41
C SER A 195 -0.46 -17.07 -4.69
N CYS A 196 0.03 -16.01 -5.35
CA CYS A 196 -0.82 -14.87 -5.73
C CYS A 196 -1.91 -15.28 -6.73
N LEU A 197 -1.57 -16.04 -7.78
CA LEU A 197 -2.53 -16.48 -8.79
C LEU A 197 -3.56 -17.46 -8.21
N ASN A 198 -3.15 -18.39 -7.35
CA ASN A 198 -4.08 -19.29 -6.68
C ASN A 198 -5.04 -18.52 -5.76
N LEU A 199 -4.52 -17.53 -5.02
CA LEU A 199 -5.33 -16.71 -4.14
C LEU A 199 -6.31 -15.82 -4.93
N ALA A 200 -5.89 -15.30 -6.07
CA ALA A 200 -6.75 -14.58 -7.01
C ALA A 200 -7.88 -15.49 -7.53
N ALA A 201 -7.55 -16.70 -7.99
CA ALA A 201 -8.54 -17.66 -8.47
C ALA A 201 -9.54 -18.08 -7.38
N GLN A 202 -9.08 -18.30 -6.14
CA GLN A 202 -9.94 -18.61 -4.98
C GLN A 202 -10.91 -17.48 -4.63
N ASN A 203 -10.58 -16.24 -4.97
CA ASN A 203 -11.40 -15.05 -4.76
C ASN A 203 -12.11 -14.56 -6.04
N GLU A 204 -12.12 -15.39 -7.11
CA GLU A 204 -12.80 -15.12 -8.38
C GLU A 204 -12.35 -13.78 -9.02
N LEU A 205 -11.07 -13.43 -8.89
CA LEU A 205 -10.50 -12.21 -9.46
C LEU A 205 -10.14 -12.46 -10.94
N GLU A 206 -10.53 -11.54 -11.81
CA GLU A 206 -10.31 -11.64 -13.26
C GLU A 206 -9.01 -10.98 -13.72
N SER A 207 -8.46 -10.06 -12.91
CA SER A 207 -7.26 -9.30 -13.26
C SER A 207 -6.31 -9.12 -12.08
N VAL A 208 -5.01 -9.36 -12.32
CA VAL A 208 -3.92 -9.20 -11.34
C VAL A 208 -2.75 -8.48 -12.00
N ALA A 209 -2.20 -7.47 -11.32
CA ALA A 209 -1.03 -6.70 -11.76
C ALA A 209 0.10 -6.76 -10.72
#